data_97c6aaaa7f8cb8c1b18dd14f085ecc0e
#
_entry.id   97c6aaaa7f8cb8c1b18dd14f085ecc0e
#
_cell.length_a   1.000
_cell.length_b   1.000
_cell.length_c   1.000
_cell.angle_alpha   90.00
_cell.angle_beta   90.00
_cell.angle_gamma   90.00
#
_symmetry.space_group_name_H-M   'P 1'
#
loop_
_entity.id
_entity.type
_entity.pdbx_description
1 polymer ?
#
loop_
_entity_poly.entity_id
_entity_poly.type
_entity_poly.pdbx_seq_one_letter_code
_entity_poly.pdbx_strand_id
1 'polypeptide(L)'
;MRFSANLSFLFKDAPFAERFTRASNAGFAGVEFMWPGAEELPSVERAVADTGLEVALFNFDAGDIAAGDRGLLSDPARQDVFRRNVPVALELAARIGCPRLNALVGVRLPSVEREAQLELARKNVAWAAEQARAQGASIMIEAVNSYENGPYLLDTTAKAAGFVNSIGADNVQLQYDVYHMQRMEGNLADTISRLLPQIGHVQVADPPARSEPGTGEINYRFILGLLEHSGYGGWVGLEYNASTATTEESLGWIGELGYA
;
A
#
# COMPACT_ATOMS: atom_id res chain seq x y z
N MET A 1 -4.19 -17.75 -4.26
CA MET A 1 -3.92 -16.35 -3.82
C MET A 1 -2.70 -15.82 -4.58
N ARG A 2 -2.65 -14.53 -4.92
CA ARG A 2 -1.48 -13.90 -5.57
C ARG A 2 -0.79 -13.00 -4.56
N PHE A 3 0.49 -13.24 -4.28
CA PHE A 3 1.27 -12.42 -3.35
C PHE A 3 2.22 -11.49 -4.10
N SER A 4 2.32 -10.23 -3.65
CA SER A 4 3.33 -9.25 -4.09
C SER A 4 4.33 -8.99 -2.96
N ALA A 5 5.63 -9.06 -3.26
CA ALA A 5 6.65 -8.70 -2.29
C ALA A 5 6.75 -7.17 -2.18
N ASN A 6 6.59 -6.60 -0.98
CA ASN A 6 6.83 -5.18 -0.77
C ASN A 6 8.34 -4.93 -0.62
N LEU A 7 8.95 -4.39 -1.68
CA LEU A 7 10.40 -4.19 -1.75
C LEU A 7 10.92 -3.07 -0.84
N SER A 8 10.02 -2.27 -0.25
CA SER A 8 10.40 -1.30 0.77
C SER A 8 10.57 -1.93 2.15
N PHE A 9 10.04 -3.14 2.36
CA PHE A 9 10.11 -3.91 3.60
C PHE A 9 10.95 -5.17 3.49
N LEU A 10 10.87 -5.87 2.36
CA LEU A 10 11.56 -7.13 2.11
C LEU A 10 12.87 -6.91 1.34
N PHE A 11 13.82 -7.84 1.51
CA PHE A 11 15.14 -7.82 0.84
C PHE A 11 15.95 -6.55 1.08
N LYS A 12 15.77 -5.89 2.23
CA LYS A 12 16.40 -4.58 2.55
C LYS A 12 17.93 -4.64 2.70
N ASP A 13 18.48 -5.81 2.82
CA ASP A 13 19.92 -6.08 2.81
C ASP A 13 20.58 -5.87 1.44
N ALA A 14 19.78 -5.69 0.38
CA ALA A 14 20.24 -5.39 -0.99
C ALA A 14 19.87 -3.96 -1.42
N PRO A 15 20.63 -3.35 -2.35
CA PRO A 15 20.25 -2.12 -3.05
C PRO A 15 18.86 -2.24 -3.67
N PHE A 16 18.10 -1.12 -3.75
CA PHE A 16 16.69 -1.18 -4.10
C PHE A 16 16.41 -1.90 -5.44
N ALA A 17 17.15 -1.58 -6.49
CA ALA A 17 16.96 -2.21 -7.81
C ALA A 17 17.28 -3.73 -7.80
N GLU A 18 18.20 -4.19 -6.95
CA GLU A 18 18.54 -5.61 -6.83
C GLU A 18 17.45 -6.42 -6.13
N ARG A 19 16.59 -5.78 -5.33
CA ARG A 19 15.48 -6.44 -4.63
C ARG A 19 14.46 -7.05 -5.59
N PHE A 20 14.30 -6.49 -6.78
CA PHE A 20 13.46 -7.07 -7.84
C PHE A 20 13.97 -8.46 -8.25
N THR A 21 15.27 -8.57 -8.51
CA THR A 21 15.89 -9.87 -8.83
C THR A 21 15.78 -10.85 -7.69
N ARG A 22 15.97 -10.40 -6.43
CA ARG A 22 15.80 -11.23 -5.23
C ARG A 22 14.35 -11.75 -5.11
N ALA A 23 13.36 -10.88 -5.30
CA ALA A 23 11.96 -11.28 -5.29
C ALA A 23 11.63 -12.29 -6.39
N SER A 24 12.11 -12.08 -7.61
CA SER A 24 11.95 -13.03 -8.72
C SER A 24 12.58 -14.39 -8.40
N ASN A 25 13.80 -14.41 -7.85
CA ASN A 25 14.50 -15.65 -7.45
C ASN A 25 13.80 -16.36 -6.29
N ALA A 26 13.10 -15.63 -5.41
CA ALA A 26 12.28 -16.19 -4.34
C ALA A 26 10.91 -16.71 -4.82
N GLY A 27 10.62 -16.63 -6.13
CA GLY A 27 9.39 -17.18 -6.72
C GLY A 27 8.20 -16.21 -6.78
N PHE A 28 8.37 -14.94 -6.45
CA PHE A 28 7.30 -13.96 -6.60
C PHE A 28 7.01 -13.69 -8.09
N ALA A 29 5.72 -13.58 -8.42
CA ALA A 29 5.25 -13.11 -9.72
C ALA A 29 4.98 -11.59 -9.72
N GLY A 30 4.88 -10.97 -8.53
CA GLY A 30 4.58 -9.55 -8.40
C GLY A 30 5.30 -8.88 -7.24
N VAL A 31 5.45 -7.58 -7.36
CA VAL A 31 6.07 -6.71 -6.36
C VAL A 31 5.26 -5.46 -6.13
N GLU A 32 5.52 -4.80 -5.00
CA GLU A 32 5.03 -3.47 -4.68
C GLU A 32 6.09 -2.69 -3.92
N PHE A 33 5.97 -1.38 -3.84
CA PHE A 33 6.96 -0.55 -3.16
C PHE A 33 6.44 0.86 -2.83
N MET A 34 7.06 1.52 -1.87
CA MET A 34 6.89 2.95 -1.62
C MET A 34 7.55 3.76 -2.74
N TRP A 35 7.24 5.06 -2.83
CA TRP A 35 7.90 5.96 -3.77
C TRP A 35 9.43 5.87 -3.64
N PRO A 36 10.16 5.47 -4.68
CA PRO A 36 11.60 5.23 -4.57
C PRO A 36 12.45 6.50 -4.68
N GLY A 37 11.83 7.63 -5.05
CA GLY A 37 12.54 8.84 -5.45
C GLY A 37 12.70 8.96 -6.97
N ALA A 38 12.74 10.19 -7.46
CA ALA A 38 12.79 10.44 -8.92
C ALA A 38 14.08 9.94 -9.56
N GLU A 39 15.18 9.93 -8.83
CA GLU A 39 16.51 9.45 -9.26
C GLU A 39 16.56 7.94 -9.48
N GLU A 40 15.69 7.18 -8.79
CA GLU A 40 15.66 5.72 -8.91
C GLU A 40 14.75 5.21 -10.05
N LEU A 41 13.92 6.05 -10.67
CA LEU A 41 12.94 5.59 -11.67
C LEU A 41 13.57 4.82 -12.84
N PRO A 42 14.71 5.24 -13.42
CA PRO A 42 15.33 4.48 -14.52
C PRO A 42 15.84 3.10 -14.09
N SER A 43 16.26 2.94 -12.83
CA SER A 43 16.70 1.65 -12.28
C SER A 43 15.51 0.72 -12.01
N VAL A 44 14.39 1.27 -11.54
CA VAL A 44 13.12 0.53 -11.36
C VAL A 44 12.58 0.02 -12.70
N GLU A 45 12.50 0.89 -13.71
CA GLU A 45 12.03 0.50 -15.05
C GLU A 45 12.87 -0.67 -15.63
N ARG A 46 14.18 -0.60 -15.51
CA ARG A 46 15.08 -1.68 -15.94
C ARG A 46 14.86 -2.96 -15.15
N ALA A 47 14.80 -2.86 -13.82
CA ALA A 47 14.62 -4.02 -12.95
C ALA A 47 13.30 -4.75 -13.22
N VAL A 48 12.20 -4.02 -13.46
CA VAL A 48 10.93 -4.60 -13.88
C VAL A 48 11.04 -5.29 -15.23
N ALA A 49 11.67 -4.63 -16.22
CA ALA A 49 11.85 -5.21 -17.55
C ALA A 49 12.73 -6.48 -17.53
N ASP A 50 13.82 -6.45 -16.76
CA ASP A 50 14.77 -7.58 -16.66
C ASP A 50 14.20 -8.79 -15.94
N THR A 51 13.32 -8.57 -14.94
CA THR A 51 12.74 -9.65 -14.14
C THR A 51 11.38 -10.14 -14.64
N GLY A 52 10.66 -9.33 -15.39
CA GLY A 52 9.29 -9.63 -15.83
C GLY A 52 8.25 -9.64 -14.71
N LEU A 53 8.58 -9.13 -13.52
CA LEU A 53 7.65 -9.06 -12.39
C LEU A 53 6.51 -8.07 -12.68
N GLU A 54 5.28 -8.45 -12.30
CA GLU A 54 4.16 -7.51 -12.30
C GLU A 54 4.32 -6.52 -11.13
N VAL A 55 4.08 -5.24 -11.36
CA VAL A 55 4.01 -4.27 -10.28
C VAL A 55 2.54 -4.12 -9.85
N ALA A 56 2.23 -4.67 -8.67
CA ALA A 56 0.87 -4.70 -8.14
C ALA A 56 0.39 -3.32 -7.71
N LEU A 57 1.29 -2.55 -7.10
CA LEU A 57 1.03 -1.23 -6.53
C LEU A 57 2.36 -0.51 -6.25
N PHE A 58 2.36 0.81 -6.29
CA PHE A 58 3.35 1.61 -5.57
C PHE A 58 2.74 2.92 -5.03
N ASN A 59 3.42 3.57 -4.08
CA ASN A 59 2.92 4.79 -3.47
C ASN A 59 3.32 6.03 -4.28
N PHE A 60 2.45 7.04 -4.32
CA PHE A 60 2.91 8.40 -4.57
C PHE A 60 3.91 8.83 -3.50
N ASP A 61 4.65 9.91 -3.78
CA ASP A 61 5.53 10.52 -2.80
C ASP A 61 4.74 10.91 -1.54
N ALA A 62 5.12 10.33 -0.43
CA ALA A 62 4.50 10.54 0.87
C ALA A 62 5.32 11.49 1.78
N GLY A 63 6.40 12.07 1.23
CA GLY A 63 7.33 12.90 1.95
C GLY A 63 8.47 12.11 2.60
N ASP A 64 9.14 12.73 3.56
CA ASP A 64 10.21 12.09 4.33
C ASP A 64 9.64 11.21 5.44
N ILE A 65 9.45 9.93 5.13
CA ILE A 65 8.92 8.93 6.08
C ILE A 65 9.81 8.80 7.33
N ALA A 66 11.14 8.94 7.16
CA ALA A 66 12.09 8.86 8.28
C ALA A 66 11.96 10.08 9.21
N ALA A 67 11.65 11.25 8.65
CA ALA A 67 11.37 12.45 9.43
C ALA A 67 9.95 12.49 10.03
N GLY A 68 9.12 11.50 9.74
CA GLY A 68 7.77 11.37 10.30
C GLY A 68 6.62 11.75 9.37
N ASP A 69 6.89 12.08 8.11
CA ASP A 69 5.83 12.26 7.11
C ASP A 69 5.02 10.98 6.92
N ARG A 70 3.73 11.14 6.66
CA ARG A 70 2.81 10.03 6.35
C ARG A 70 1.83 10.44 5.25
N GLY A 71 2.32 11.14 4.22
CA GLY A 71 1.51 11.63 3.11
C GLY A 71 1.45 13.14 3.02
N LEU A 72 1.24 13.63 1.81
CA LEU A 72 1.27 15.05 1.45
C LEU A 72 -0.10 15.62 1.10
N LEU A 73 -1.13 14.78 1.00
CA LEU A 73 -2.45 15.13 0.46
C LEU A 73 -3.17 16.22 1.26
N SER A 74 -2.99 16.21 2.57
CA SER A 74 -3.73 17.06 3.50
C SER A 74 -2.93 18.26 4.02
N ASP A 75 -1.69 18.43 3.56
CA ASP A 75 -0.82 19.54 3.99
C ASP A 75 -0.89 20.69 2.97
N PRO A 76 -1.46 21.87 3.35
CA PRO A 76 -1.55 23.01 2.46
C PRO A 76 -0.19 23.54 1.99
N ALA A 77 0.85 23.40 2.81
CA ALA A 77 2.18 23.88 2.48
C ALA A 77 2.89 22.96 1.45
N ARG A 78 2.39 21.73 1.27
CA ARG A 78 3.04 20.69 0.45
C ARG A 78 2.17 20.21 -0.72
N GLN A 79 1.02 20.82 -0.94
CA GLN A 79 0.13 20.49 -2.05
C GLN A 79 0.86 20.51 -3.41
N ASP A 80 1.72 21.48 -3.64
CA ASP A 80 2.47 21.60 -4.89
C ASP A 80 3.49 20.48 -5.06
N VAL A 81 4.06 19.95 -3.97
CA VAL A 81 4.96 18.80 -4.02
C VAL A 81 4.18 17.58 -4.51
N PHE A 82 3.02 17.29 -3.89
CA PHE A 82 2.16 16.21 -4.33
C PHE A 82 1.75 16.36 -5.80
N ARG A 83 1.28 17.53 -6.20
CA ARG A 83 0.83 17.77 -7.58
C ARG A 83 1.94 17.67 -8.62
N ARG A 84 3.18 17.99 -8.28
CA ARG A 84 4.33 17.74 -9.16
C ARG A 84 4.68 16.26 -9.24
N ASN A 85 4.51 15.50 -8.16
CA ASN A 85 4.80 14.07 -8.16
C ASN A 85 3.79 13.26 -8.99
N VAL A 86 2.51 13.59 -8.96
CA VAL A 86 1.45 12.81 -9.62
C VAL A 86 1.75 12.50 -11.11
N PRO A 87 2.04 13.48 -11.98
CA PRO A 87 2.31 13.15 -13.39
C PRO A 87 3.56 12.28 -13.55
N VAL A 88 4.60 12.48 -12.74
CA VAL A 88 5.83 11.67 -12.78
C VAL A 88 5.55 10.24 -12.35
N ALA A 89 4.79 10.05 -11.28
CA ALA A 89 4.41 8.72 -10.81
C ALA A 89 3.49 8.00 -11.81
N LEU A 90 2.54 8.70 -12.40
CA LEU A 90 1.64 8.11 -13.42
C LEU A 90 2.40 7.73 -14.70
N GLU A 91 3.39 8.53 -15.10
CA GLU A 91 4.27 8.18 -16.23
C GLU A 91 5.07 6.90 -15.93
N LEU A 92 5.65 6.77 -14.73
CA LEU A 92 6.28 5.53 -14.28
C LEU A 92 5.28 4.37 -14.32
N ALA A 93 4.10 4.55 -13.72
CA ALA A 93 3.05 3.53 -13.69
C ALA A 93 2.71 2.99 -15.08
N ALA A 94 2.58 3.88 -16.07
CA ALA A 94 2.32 3.49 -17.46
C ALA A 94 3.48 2.69 -18.06
N ARG A 95 4.74 3.07 -17.79
CA ARG A 95 5.92 2.38 -18.33
C ARG A 95 6.11 0.98 -17.73
N ILE A 96 5.84 0.81 -16.44
CA ILE A 96 6.01 -0.47 -15.74
C ILE A 96 4.71 -1.29 -15.66
N GLY A 97 3.63 -0.83 -16.26
CA GLY A 97 2.34 -1.53 -16.27
C GLY A 97 1.66 -1.61 -14.90
N CYS A 98 1.91 -0.66 -13.98
CA CYS A 98 1.32 -0.66 -12.65
C CYS A 98 -0.08 -0.04 -12.67
N PRO A 99 -1.15 -0.79 -12.30
CA PRO A 99 -2.51 -0.29 -12.36
C PRO A 99 -2.98 0.45 -11.10
N ARG A 100 -2.19 0.48 -10.03
CA ARG A 100 -2.61 1.02 -8.72
C ARG A 100 -1.53 1.87 -8.08
N LEU A 101 -1.92 3.05 -7.56
CA LEU A 101 -1.04 3.92 -6.80
C LEU A 101 -1.69 4.23 -5.44
N ASN A 102 -0.98 4.00 -4.35
CA ASN A 102 -1.45 4.37 -3.01
C ASN A 102 -1.14 5.85 -2.73
N ALA A 103 -2.13 6.56 -2.19
CA ALA A 103 -2.03 7.99 -1.84
C ALA A 103 -2.27 8.16 -0.33
N LEU A 104 -1.20 8.31 0.43
CA LEU A 104 -1.26 8.50 1.87
C LEU A 104 -1.81 9.90 2.21
N VAL A 105 -2.86 9.96 3.03
CA VAL A 105 -3.60 11.19 3.31
C VAL A 105 -2.83 12.14 4.22
N GLY A 106 -2.11 11.61 5.19
CA GLY A 106 -1.29 12.44 6.10
C GLY A 106 -1.78 12.46 7.53
N VAL A 107 -0.98 13.11 8.38
CA VAL A 107 -1.26 13.26 9.81
C VAL A 107 -2.01 14.57 10.11
N ARG A 108 -2.62 14.61 11.28
CA ARG A 108 -3.26 15.82 11.82
C ARG A 108 -2.21 16.93 12.05
N LEU A 109 -2.38 18.05 11.39
CA LEU A 109 -1.57 19.25 11.58
C LEU A 109 -2.25 20.17 12.61
N PRO A 110 -1.60 20.53 13.73
CA PRO A 110 -2.22 21.35 14.78
C PRO A 110 -2.66 22.74 14.31
N SER A 111 -1.98 23.28 13.30
CA SER A 111 -2.22 24.63 12.76
C SER A 111 -3.34 24.70 11.70
N VAL A 112 -3.92 23.57 11.30
CA VAL A 112 -4.94 23.51 10.26
C VAL A 112 -6.16 22.79 10.81
N GLU A 113 -7.36 23.31 10.57
CA GLU A 113 -8.59 22.63 10.97
C GLU A 113 -8.71 21.28 10.29
N ARG A 114 -9.13 20.24 11.05
CA ARG A 114 -9.20 18.87 10.58
C ARG A 114 -10.03 18.73 9.30
N GLU A 115 -11.18 19.36 9.27
CA GLU A 115 -12.06 19.29 8.11
C GLU A 115 -11.48 19.99 6.88
N ALA A 116 -10.74 21.08 7.09
CA ALA A 116 -10.01 21.75 6.01
C ALA A 116 -8.88 20.86 5.44
N GLN A 117 -8.18 20.11 6.30
CA GLN A 117 -7.21 19.10 5.85
C GLN A 117 -7.85 18.00 5.00
N LEU A 118 -8.98 17.45 5.46
CA LEU A 118 -9.70 16.40 4.73
C LEU A 118 -10.27 16.92 3.41
N GLU A 119 -10.77 18.15 3.38
CA GLU A 119 -11.27 18.77 2.16
C GLU A 119 -10.14 19.02 1.14
N LEU A 120 -8.96 19.44 1.59
CA LEU A 120 -7.79 19.55 0.74
C LEU A 120 -7.38 18.20 0.17
N ALA A 121 -7.33 17.17 1.02
CA ALA A 121 -7.01 15.81 0.59
C ALA A 121 -8.03 15.29 -0.43
N ARG A 122 -9.34 15.50 -0.22
CA ARG A 122 -10.39 15.14 -1.20
C ARG A 122 -10.14 15.77 -2.58
N LYS A 123 -9.85 17.07 -2.61
CA LYS A 123 -9.55 17.78 -3.86
C LYS A 123 -8.31 17.24 -4.55
N ASN A 124 -7.27 16.95 -3.79
CA ASN A 124 -6.03 16.41 -4.34
C ASN A 124 -6.21 15.00 -4.88
N VAL A 125 -6.95 14.10 -4.17
CA VAL A 125 -7.26 12.76 -4.65
C VAL A 125 -8.17 12.80 -5.87
N ALA A 126 -9.22 13.60 -5.87
CA ALA A 126 -10.12 13.73 -7.01
C ALA A 126 -9.37 14.17 -8.28
N TRP A 127 -8.49 15.17 -8.14
CA TRP A 127 -7.63 15.63 -9.23
C TRP A 127 -6.65 14.53 -9.70
N ALA A 128 -6.00 13.82 -8.77
CA ALA A 128 -5.09 12.72 -9.13
C ALA A 128 -5.83 11.55 -9.78
N ALA A 129 -7.05 11.23 -9.33
CA ALA A 129 -7.89 10.18 -9.90
C ALA A 129 -8.30 10.48 -11.35
N GLU A 130 -8.59 11.74 -11.66
CA GLU A 130 -8.85 12.16 -13.04
C GLU A 130 -7.62 11.95 -13.95
N GLN A 131 -6.42 12.31 -13.47
CA GLN A 131 -5.17 12.07 -14.21
C GLN A 131 -4.90 10.56 -14.37
N ALA A 132 -5.09 9.78 -13.31
CA ALA A 132 -4.87 8.34 -13.32
C ALA A 132 -5.85 7.61 -14.26
N ARG A 133 -7.10 8.04 -14.33
CA ARG A 133 -8.12 7.47 -15.22
C ARG A 133 -7.70 7.52 -16.70
N ALA A 134 -7.07 8.60 -17.12
CA ALA A 134 -6.58 8.76 -18.49
C ALA A 134 -5.52 7.70 -18.86
N GLN A 135 -4.91 7.07 -17.87
CA GLN A 135 -3.87 6.02 -18.03
C GLN A 135 -4.36 4.63 -17.58
N GLY A 136 -5.66 4.49 -17.28
CA GLY A 136 -6.23 3.22 -16.82
C GLY A 136 -5.80 2.81 -15.40
N ALA A 137 -5.31 3.76 -14.59
CA ALA A 137 -4.86 3.51 -13.24
C ALA A 137 -5.90 3.93 -12.18
N SER A 138 -5.82 3.30 -11.01
CA SER A 138 -6.67 3.57 -9.85
C SER A 138 -5.83 4.09 -8.68
N ILE A 139 -6.47 4.92 -7.85
CA ILE A 139 -5.88 5.45 -6.62
C ILE A 139 -6.37 4.63 -5.44
N MET A 140 -5.44 4.16 -4.62
CA MET A 140 -5.74 3.48 -3.37
C MET A 140 -5.65 4.49 -2.21
N ILE A 141 -6.59 4.37 -1.26
CA ILE A 141 -6.61 5.13 -0.01
C ILE A 141 -6.55 4.15 1.14
N GLU A 142 -5.60 4.37 2.01
CA GLU A 142 -5.27 3.47 3.11
C GLU A 142 -5.66 4.05 4.47
N ALA A 143 -6.24 3.20 5.32
CA ALA A 143 -6.33 3.47 6.75
C ALA A 143 -5.06 2.97 7.45
N VAL A 144 -4.40 3.86 8.19
CA VAL A 144 -3.09 3.58 8.81
C VAL A 144 -3.19 3.72 10.33
N ASN A 145 -2.60 2.78 11.08
CA ASN A 145 -2.63 2.79 12.53
C ASN A 145 -1.92 4.02 13.12
N SER A 146 -2.55 4.63 14.13
CA SER A 146 -2.03 5.83 14.80
C SER A 146 -0.99 5.54 15.87
N TYR A 147 -0.83 4.27 16.29
CA TYR A 147 0.14 3.89 17.34
C TYR A 147 1.57 4.07 16.88
N GLU A 148 1.86 3.83 15.61
CA GLU A 148 3.20 3.92 15.02
C GLU A 148 3.35 5.13 14.09
N ASN A 149 2.23 5.65 13.59
CA ASN A 149 2.23 6.67 12.54
C ASN A 149 1.72 8.03 13.01
N GLY A 150 1.59 8.23 14.34
CA GLY A 150 1.07 9.46 14.91
C GLY A 150 -0.42 9.68 14.58
N PRO A 151 -0.95 10.89 14.72
CA PRO A 151 -2.37 11.16 14.57
C PRO A 151 -2.81 11.17 13.11
N TYR A 152 -2.75 10.00 12.45
CA TYR A 152 -3.14 9.84 11.06
C TYR A 152 -4.63 10.19 10.85
N LEU A 153 -4.96 10.89 9.79
CA LEU A 153 -6.31 11.44 9.59
C LEU A 153 -7.36 10.36 9.34
N LEU A 154 -6.97 9.26 8.69
CA LEU A 154 -7.83 8.11 8.38
C LEU A 154 -7.33 6.86 9.10
N ASP A 155 -7.45 6.82 10.42
CA ASP A 155 -6.90 5.76 11.28
C ASP A 155 -7.85 4.57 11.48
N THR A 156 -9.01 4.55 10.81
CA THR A 156 -9.97 3.44 10.81
C THR A 156 -10.53 3.18 9.42
N THR A 157 -10.95 1.94 9.18
CA THR A 157 -11.60 1.56 7.91
C THR A 157 -12.84 2.40 7.62
N ALA A 158 -13.64 2.71 8.64
CA ALA A 158 -14.85 3.53 8.47
C ALA A 158 -14.52 4.94 7.99
N LYS A 159 -13.44 5.57 8.51
CA LYS A 159 -12.97 6.88 8.06
C LYS A 159 -12.45 6.83 6.62
N ALA A 160 -11.67 5.80 6.27
CA ALA A 160 -11.14 5.65 4.91
C ALA A 160 -12.26 5.37 3.90
N ALA A 161 -13.21 4.47 4.21
CA ALA A 161 -14.34 4.20 3.34
C ALA A 161 -15.25 5.43 3.15
N GLY A 162 -15.54 6.16 4.22
CA GLY A 162 -16.29 7.42 4.15
C GLY A 162 -15.57 8.46 3.28
N PHE A 163 -14.24 8.54 3.39
CA PHE A 163 -13.42 9.43 2.57
C PHE A 163 -13.46 9.03 1.09
N VAL A 164 -13.24 7.76 0.75
CA VAL A 164 -13.34 7.23 -0.62
C VAL A 164 -14.72 7.52 -1.21
N ASN A 165 -15.78 7.19 -0.49
CA ASN A 165 -17.15 7.43 -0.95
C ASN A 165 -17.44 8.92 -1.19
N SER A 166 -16.83 9.81 -0.40
CA SER A 166 -17.02 11.27 -0.56
C SER A 166 -16.36 11.85 -1.81
N ILE A 167 -15.41 11.13 -2.42
CA ILE A 167 -14.76 11.55 -3.68
C ILE A 167 -15.66 11.25 -4.89
N GLY A 168 -16.40 10.14 -4.85
CA GLY A 168 -17.34 9.78 -5.90
C GLY A 168 -16.71 9.37 -7.24
N ALA A 169 -15.43 8.96 -7.24
CA ALA A 169 -14.72 8.48 -8.41
C ALA A 169 -14.60 6.94 -8.37
N ASP A 170 -14.94 6.27 -9.46
CA ASP A 170 -14.95 4.80 -9.57
C ASP A 170 -13.54 4.18 -9.58
N ASN A 171 -12.51 4.97 -9.87
CA ASN A 171 -11.11 4.58 -9.81
C ASN A 171 -10.41 5.02 -8.50
N VAL A 172 -11.17 5.29 -7.44
CA VAL A 172 -10.65 5.48 -6.09
C VAL A 172 -11.19 4.38 -5.20
N GLN A 173 -10.31 3.57 -4.62
CA GLN A 173 -10.65 2.37 -3.87
C GLN A 173 -9.87 2.31 -2.54
N LEU A 174 -10.26 1.38 -1.67
CA LEU A 174 -9.55 1.13 -0.42
C LEU A 174 -8.30 0.25 -0.65
N GLN A 175 -7.20 0.62 -0.03
CA GLN A 175 -6.14 -0.29 0.36
C GLN A 175 -6.44 -0.77 1.78
N TYR A 176 -6.62 -2.07 1.95
CA TYR A 176 -6.92 -2.67 3.24
C TYR A 176 -5.68 -3.38 3.78
N ASP A 177 -4.96 -2.72 4.67
CA ASP A 177 -3.85 -3.35 5.40
C ASP A 177 -4.41 -4.04 6.65
N VAL A 178 -4.33 -5.37 6.66
CA VAL A 178 -4.81 -6.24 7.74
C VAL A 178 -4.09 -5.93 9.06
N TYR A 179 -2.79 -5.65 9.00
CA TYR A 179 -1.99 -5.28 10.19
C TYR A 179 -2.47 -3.98 10.82
N HIS A 180 -2.61 -2.93 10.01
CA HIS A 180 -3.07 -1.64 10.51
C HIS A 180 -4.47 -1.75 11.14
N MET A 181 -5.36 -2.48 10.51
CA MET A 181 -6.74 -2.59 11.00
C MET A 181 -6.88 -3.54 12.18
N GLN A 182 -6.04 -4.59 12.30
CA GLN A 182 -5.99 -5.37 13.53
C GLN A 182 -5.60 -4.49 14.72
N ARG A 183 -4.59 -3.63 14.55
CA ARG A 183 -4.13 -2.74 15.60
C ARG A 183 -5.15 -1.68 16.03
N MET A 184 -6.00 -1.23 15.10
CA MET A 184 -6.96 -0.14 15.36
C MET A 184 -8.35 -0.63 15.72
N GLU A 185 -8.85 -1.67 15.05
CA GLU A 185 -10.28 -2.01 15.10
C GLU A 185 -10.52 -3.49 15.45
N GLY A 186 -9.68 -4.41 15.00
CA GLY A 186 -10.02 -5.83 14.99
C GLY A 186 -11.19 -6.12 14.05
N ASN A 187 -12.01 -7.14 14.36
CA ASN A 187 -13.20 -7.52 13.57
C ASN A 187 -12.96 -7.62 12.06
N LEU A 188 -11.74 -8.09 11.69
CA LEU A 188 -11.23 -8.08 10.31
C LEU A 188 -12.16 -8.78 9.32
N ALA A 189 -12.68 -9.95 9.69
CA ALA A 189 -13.48 -10.78 8.81
C ALA A 189 -14.79 -10.11 8.37
N ASP A 190 -15.52 -9.52 9.31
CA ASP A 190 -16.76 -8.80 9.01
C ASP A 190 -16.48 -7.56 8.16
N THR A 191 -15.43 -6.81 8.51
CA THR A 191 -15.03 -5.60 7.80
C THR A 191 -14.62 -5.93 6.35
N ILE A 192 -13.78 -6.95 6.13
CA ILE A 192 -13.39 -7.41 4.79
C ILE A 192 -14.63 -7.83 3.99
N SER A 193 -15.48 -8.69 4.55
CA SER A 193 -16.67 -9.20 3.85
C SER A 193 -17.60 -8.07 3.39
N ARG A 194 -17.80 -7.09 4.25
CA ARG A 194 -18.69 -5.94 3.98
C ARG A 194 -18.12 -4.97 2.96
N LEU A 195 -16.81 -4.75 2.97
CA LEU A 195 -16.15 -3.74 2.13
C LEU A 195 -15.43 -4.31 0.92
N LEU A 196 -15.45 -5.62 0.70
CA LEU A 196 -14.73 -6.27 -0.39
C LEU A 196 -14.93 -5.60 -1.76
N PRO A 197 -16.14 -5.17 -2.15
CA PRO A 197 -16.35 -4.48 -3.43
C PRO A 197 -15.62 -3.13 -3.56
N GLN A 198 -15.18 -2.54 -2.44
CA GLN A 198 -14.44 -1.28 -2.40
C GLN A 198 -12.94 -1.49 -2.24
N ILE A 199 -12.49 -2.72 -1.93
CA ILE A 199 -11.08 -3.04 -1.70
C ILE A 199 -10.38 -3.31 -3.03
N GLY A 200 -9.47 -2.42 -3.40
CA GLY A 200 -8.64 -2.56 -4.61
C GLY A 200 -7.32 -3.27 -4.36
N HIS A 201 -6.82 -3.26 -3.11
CA HIS A 201 -5.58 -3.90 -2.72
C HIS A 201 -5.63 -4.32 -1.25
N VAL A 202 -4.96 -5.44 -0.92
CA VAL A 202 -4.83 -5.94 0.45
C VAL A 202 -3.36 -6.02 0.83
N GLN A 203 -3.01 -5.67 2.06
CA GLN A 203 -1.68 -5.89 2.61
C GLN A 203 -1.73 -6.68 3.91
N VAL A 204 -0.63 -7.38 4.24
CA VAL A 204 -0.53 -8.25 5.41
C VAL A 204 0.81 -8.10 6.13
N ALA A 205 0.74 -8.08 7.44
CA ALA A 205 1.80 -8.28 8.41
C ALA A 205 1.19 -8.69 9.74
N ASP A 206 1.95 -9.33 10.64
CA ASP A 206 1.42 -9.82 11.91
C ASP A 206 1.85 -8.94 13.09
N PRO A 207 0.89 -8.37 13.86
CA PRO A 207 1.21 -7.64 15.08
C PRO A 207 1.62 -8.61 16.22
N PRO A 208 2.43 -8.14 17.21
CA PRO A 208 2.79 -6.73 17.43
C PRO A 208 4.02 -6.26 16.67
N ALA A 209 4.89 -7.15 16.14
CA ALA A 209 6.19 -6.80 15.59
C ALA A 209 6.17 -6.36 14.12
N ARG A 210 5.01 -6.39 13.47
CA ARG A 210 4.87 -6.18 12.02
C ARG A 210 5.73 -7.16 11.22
N SER A 211 5.75 -8.42 11.64
CA SER A 211 6.52 -9.48 10.99
C SER A 211 5.64 -10.36 10.09
N GLU A 212 6.19 -11.45 9.57
CA GLU A 212 5.49 -12.37 8.67
C GLU A 212 4.24 -12.99 9.31
N PRO A 213 3.21 -13.34 8.52
CA PRO A 213 2.04 -14.08 8.97
C PRO A 213 2.39 -15.34 9.77
N GLY A 214 1.73 -15.51 10.92
CA GLY A 214 1.95 -16.64 11.85
C GLY A 214 2.90 -16.34 12.99
N THR A 215 3.49 -15.15 13.04
CA THR A 215 4.38 -14.73 14.14
C THR A 215 3.66 -13.94 15.24
N GLY A 216 2.37 -13.66 15.06
CA GLY A 216 1.60 -12.82 15.96
C GLY A 216 0.18 -13.32 16.23
N GLU A 217 -0.78 -12.41 16.32
CA GLU A 217 -2.12 -12.69 16.83
C GLU A 217 -3.18 -12.91 15.75
N ILE A 218 -2.86 -12.70 14.45
CA ILE A 218 -3.85 -12.82 13.38
C ILE A 218 -3.92 -14.27 12.87
N ASN A 219 -5.12 -14.81 12.77
CA ASN A 219 -5.36 -16.09 12.12
C ASN A 219 -5.34 -15.93 10.59
N TYR A 220 -4.14 -15.89 9.99
CA TYR A 220 -3.98 -15.70 8.55
C TYR A 220 -4.55 -16.85 7.71
N ARG A 221 -4.55 -18.09 8.20
CA ARG A 221 -5.24 -19.20 7.51
C ARG A 221 -6.73 -18.88 7.30
N PHE A 222 -7.35 -18.29 8.30
CA PHE A 222 -8.76 -17.89 8.20
C PHE A 222 -8.95 -16.65 7.31
N ILE A 223 -8.14 -15.59 7.49
CA ILE A 223 -8.29 -14.33 6.74
C ILE A 223 -8.01 -14.51 5.25
N LEU A 224 -6.94 -15.22 4.88
CA LEU A 224 -6.62 -15.49 3.48
C LEU A 224 -7.67 -16.41 2.84
N GLY A 225 -8.10 -17.44 3.57
CA GLY A 225 -9.19 -18.30 3.12
C GLY A 225 -10.51 -17.53 2.90
N LEU A 226 -10.83 -16.56 3.77
CA LEU A 226 -11.99 -15.68 3.60
C LEU A 226 -11.88 -14.86 2.31
N LEU A 227 -10.72 -14.23 2.04
CA LEU A 227 -10.49 -13.47 0.82
C LEU A 227 -10.71 -14.32 -0.43
N GLU A 228 -10.16 -15.56 -0.46
CA GLU A 228 -10.35 -16.48 -1.59
C GLU A 228 -11.81 -16.89 -1.79
N HIS A 229 -12.48 -17.33 -0.73
CA HIS A 229 -13.89 -17.76 -0.80
C HIS A 229 -14.84 -16.61 -1.15
N SER A 230 -14.46 -15.38 -0.80
CA SER A 230 -15.22 -14.18 -1.17
C SER A 230 -14.93 -13.68 -2.59
N GLY A 231 -14.04 -14.35 -3.34
CA GLY A 231 -13.73 -14.00 -4.73
C GLY A 231 -12.76 -12.84 -4.89
N TYR A 232 -11.94 -12.52 -3.89
CA TYR A 232 -10.88 -11.52 -4.05
C TYR A 232 -9.84 -11.99 -5.06
N GLY A 233 -9.78 -11.34 -6.21
CA GLY A 233 -8.86 -11.67 -7.31
C GLY A 233 -7.62 -10.77 -7.39
N GLY A 234 -7.45 -9.85 -6.42
CA GLY A 234 -6.32 -8.92 -6.39
C GLY A 234 -5.02 -9.54 -5.83
N TRP A 235 -4.02 -8.69 -5.67
CA TRP A 235 -2.78 -9.03 -4.99
C TRP A 235 -2.91 -8.86 -3.49
N VAL A 236 -2.17 -9.68 -2.74
CA VAL A 236 -1.94 -9.51 -1.30
C VAL A 236 -0.47 -9.11 -1.10
N GLY A 237 -0.25 -7.87 -0.72
CA GLY A 237 1.08 -7.29 -0.49
C GLY A 237 1.69 -7.76 0.82
N LEU A 238 2.92 -8.24 0.77
CA LEU A 238 3.66 -8.69 1.94
C LEU A 238 4.46 -7.50 2.52
N GLU A 239 3.81 -6.71 3.37
CA GLU A 239 4.38 -5.47 3.91
C GLU A 239 4.82 -5.65 5.38
N TYR A 240 5.83 -6.51 5.57
CA TYR A 240 6.33 -6.85 6.89
C TYR A 240 7.86 -6.78 7.00
N ASN A 241 8.37 -6.67 8.21
CA ASN A 241 9.78 -6.84 8.51
C ASN A 241 10.04 -8.30 8.87
N ALA A 242 10.89 -8.98 8.09
CA ALA A 242 11.25 -10.37 8.39
C ALA A 242 11.79 -10.51 9.82
N SER A 243 11.26 -11.46 10.59
CA SER A 243 11.75 -11.80 11.93
C SER A 243 12.96 -12.73 11.89
N THR A 244 13.24 -13.29 10.72
CA THR A 244 14.35 -14.20 10.44
C THR A 244 15.59 -13.45 9.94
N ALA A 245 16.70 -14.15 9.74
CA ALA A 245 17.96 -13.55 9.30
C ALA A 245 17.89 -13.00 7.87
N THR A 246 17.08 -13.61 7.02
CA THR A 246 16.87 -13.21 5.62
C THR A 246 15.38 -13.14 5.30
N THR A 247 15.02 -12.38 4.27
CA THR A 247 13.63 -12.36 3.80
C THR A 247 13.19 -13.74 3.33
N GLU A 248 14.06 -14.47 2.62
CA GLU A 248 13.75 -15.78 2.06
C GLU A 248 13.36 -16.79 3.15
N GLU A 249 14.04 -16.76 4.30
CA GLU A 249 13.69 -17.61 5.44
C GLU A 249 12.31 -17.28 6.02
N SER A 250 11.89 -16.02 5.95
CA SER A 250 10.58 -15.59 6.46
C SER A 250 9.40 -16.00 5.58
N LEU A 251 9.63 -16.50 4.36
CA LEU A 251 8.57 -16.86 3.41
C LEU A 251 7.95 -18.25 3.65
N GLY A 252 8.49 -19.06 4.57
CA GLY A 252 8.05 -20.43 4.83
C GLY A 252 6.55 -20.58 5.11
N TRP A 253 5.94 -19.57 5.76
CA TRP A 253 4.52 -19.56 6.07
C TRP A 253 3.61 -19.67 4.83
N ILE A 254 4.06 -19.22 3.66
CA ILE A 254 3.30 -19.30 2.40
C ILE A 254 3.00 -20.76 2.08
N GLY A 255 4.04 -21.62 2.09
CA GLY A 255 3.90 -23.06 1.89
C GLY A 255 3.14 -23.77 3.01
N GLU A 256 3.35 -23.37 4.28
CA GLU A 256 2.63 -23.93 5.44
C GLU A 256 1.12 -23.66 5.39
N LEU A 257 0.70 -22.56 4.79
CA LEU A 257 -0.70 -22.25 4.55
C LEU A 257 -1.26 -22.87 3.27
N GLY A 258 -0.42 -23.50 2.42
CA GLY A 258 -0.83 -24.18 1.20
C GLY A 258 -0.87 -23.28 -0.05
N TYR A 259 -0.15 -22.17 -0.04
CA TYR A 259 -0.08 -21.21 -1.15
C TYR A 259 1.22 -21.31 -1.98
N ALA A 260 1.86 -22.46 -2.02
CA ALA A 260 3.09 -22.67 -2.80
C ALA A 260 2.83 -22.72 -4.31
#